data_75aa6baf555c4cf3e3a3d716a4312336
#
_entry.id   75aa6baf555c4cf3e3a3d716a4312336
#
_cell.length_a   1.000
_cell.length_b   1.000
_cell.length_c   1.000
_cell.angle_alpha   90.00
_cell.angle_beta   90.00
_cell.angle_gamma   90.00
#
_symmetry.space_group_name_H-M   'P 1'
#
loop_
_entity.id
_entity.type
_entity.pdbx_description
1 polymer ?
#
loop_
_entity_poly.entity_id
_entity_poly.type
_entity_poly.pdbx_seq_one_letter_code
_entity_poly.pdbx_strand_id
1 'polypeptide(L)'
;MLRLKQLGIDTCHETVAFLARRCPFYRAQEFVALARIEISGGGRRIIATLNIVDDESIMAADELGLSQLAYRQLGLPNGTLVEIAQAAPPPSLEHVRAKIDGAVLSPEAYQAIARDLAAHRYSKMEIAAFLIAGARFTTAPEVLSLTRAMASVGSRLTWNGDRIVDKHCIGGIPGNRTSMIVVPIVAAHGLKMPKTSSRAITSPAGTADTMEVLARVDVGSEEMHEIVAAHNGCLVWGGHANLSPADDVLIAVERPLSIDTPEQMVASILSKKLAAGSTHLVLDLPVGPTAKLRARESFVRLRKLFEYVADEVGLNINVVGTDGSQPIGRGIGPFLEARDVMQVLERRDDAPRDLEERAILLAGHVLEFDPALRGGHGIARARELLESGAALAKMRQLMAAQGQPPESAAPGNLKQDVVAPRDGVVGAIDCLRIARVARLAGAPIDKGAGVDLFKKIGDPVAQGEPLYRIFAAFEADFRFSTRFAADGNGFSIQGIS
;
A
#
# COMPACT_ATOMS: atom_id res chain seq x y z
N MET A 1 -2.50 -4.57 40.87
CA MET A 1 -2.59 -3.37 40.00
C MET A 1 -1.20 -2.79 39.79
N LEU A 2 -0.92 -2.30 38.60
CA LEU A 2 0.33 -1.66 38.21
C LEU A 2 0.05 -0.24 37.76
N ARG A 3 1.02 0.65 37.90
CA ARG A 3 0.90 2.02 37.38
C ARG A 3 1.28 2.06 35.89
N LEU A 4 0.39 2.56 35.08
CA LEU A 4 0.59 2.69 33.61
C LEU A 4 1.71 3.71 33.29
N LYS A 5 2.63 3.33 32.39
CA LYS A 5 3.71 4.18 31.91
C LYS A 5 3.81 4.13 30.40
N GLN A 6 3.80 5.29 29.75
CA GLN A 6 4.14 5.41 28.34
C GLN A 6 5.66 5.38 28.18
N LEU A 7 6.18 4.42 27.39
CA LEU A 7 7.63 4.32 27.17
C LEU A 7 8.11 5.03 25.91
N GLY A 8 7.20 5.46 25.01
CA GLY A 8 7.58 6.10 23.74
C GLY A 8 8.29 5.16 22.74
N ILE A 9 8.23 3.84 22.95
CA ILE A 9 8.86 2.84 22.09
C ILE A 9 7.91 2.52 20.93
N ASP A 10 8.37 2.70 19.70
CA ASP A 10 7.70 2.20 18.49
C ASP A 10 8.04 0.72 18.28
N THR A 11 7.03 -0.12 18.25
CA THR A 11 7.15 -1.57 18.08
C THR A 11 6.62 -2.03 16.72
N CYS A 12 6.68 -1.18 15.71
CA CYS A 12 6.27 -1.51 14.33
C CYS A 12 4.86 -2.13 14.25
N HIS A 13 3.86 -1.39 14.73
CA HIS A 13 2.44 -1.81 14.73
C HIS A 13 2.13 -3.02 15.64
N GLU A 14 2.98 -3.34 16.60
CA GLU A 14 2.69 -4.38 17.59
C GLU A 14 2.29 -3.75 18.93
N THR A 15 1.25 -4.32 19.56
CA THR A 15 0.89 -3.98 20.92
C THR A 15 1.83 -4.72 21.88
N VAL A 16 2.72 -3.99 22.53
CA VAL A 16 3.70 -4.54 23.46
C VAL A 16 3.56 -3.90 24.82
N ALA A 17 3.59 -4.74 25.85
CA ALA A 17 3.68 -4.36 27.24
C ALA A 17 5.05 -4.75 27.81
N PHE A 18 5.49 -4.00 28.80
CA PHE A 18 6.80 -4.18 29.43
C PHE A 18 6.63 -4.29 30.93
N LEU A 19 7.27 -5.29 31.54
CA LEU A 19 7.39 -5.42 33.01
C LEU A 19 8.87 -5.43 33.41
N ALA A 20 9.16 -4.78 34.51
CA ALA A 20 10.48 -4.90 35.10
C ALA A 20 10.71 -6.36 35.61
N ARG A 21 11.91 -6.89 35.43
CA ARG A 21 12.24 -8.26 35.89
C ARG A 21 11.96 -8.48 37.38
N ARG A 22 12.04 -7.41 38.20
CA ARG A 22 11.71 -7.46 39.63
C ARG A 22 10.23 -7.31 39.95
N CYS A 23 9.38 -7.10 38.94
CA CYS A 23 7.94 -7.02 39.12
C CYS A 23 7.43 -8.32 39.76
N PRO A 24 6.66 -8.25 40.85
CA PRO A 24 6.14 -9.44 41.54
C PRO A 24 5.31 -10.36 40.62
N PHE A 25 4.61 -9.78 39.65
CA PHE A 25 3.81 -10.53 38.67
C PHE A 25 4.64 -11.37 37.73
N TYR A 26 5.88 -10.96 37.42
CA TYR A 26 6.74 -11.69 36.47
C TYR A 26 7.12 -13.11 36.97
N ARG A 27 7.04 -13.36 38.24
CA ARG A 27 7.35 -14.68 38.82
C ARG A 27 6.24 -15.71 38.64
N ALA A 28 5.04 -15.28 38.28
CA ALA A 28 3.95 -16.19 37.95
C ALA A 28 4.23 -16.88 36.59
N GLN A 29 3.97 -18.18 36.48
CA GLN A 29 4.16 -18.93 35.21
C GLN A 29 3.37 -18.33 34.05
N GLU A 30 2.29 -17.61 34.33
CA GLU A 30 1.39 -16.98 33.36
C GLU A 30 1.96 -15.71 32.73
N PHE A 31 2.98 -15.09 33.37
CA PHE A 31 3.56 -13.81 32.90
C PHE A 31 5.03 -13.97 32.54
N VAL A 32 5.32 -14.92 31.68
CA VAL A 32 6.65 -15.09 31.07
C VAL A 32 6.82 -14.20 29.84
N ALA A 33 8.07 -13.95 29.46
CA ALA A 33 8.37 -13.18 28.27
C ALA A 33 7.67 -13.80 27.02
N LEU A 34 7.17 -12.94 26.15
CA LEU A 34 6.36 -13.27 24.97
C LEU A 34 4.95 -13.81 25.25
N ALA A 35 4.53 -13.94 26.52
CA ALA A 35 3.14 -14.24 26.84
C ALA A 35 2.21 -13.14 26.31
N ARG A 36 1.01 -13.52 25.93
CA ARG A 36 -0.06 -12.56 25.62
C ARG A 36 -0.78 -12.23 26.91
N ILE A 37 -0.82 -10.96 27.26
CA ILE A 37 -1.50 -10.47 28.46
C ILE A 37 -2.65 -9.54 28.08
N GLU A 38 -3.73 -9.64 28.83
CA GLU A 38 -4.82 -8.69 28.82
C GLU A 38 -4.52 -7.59 29.85
N ILE A 39 -4.66 -6.34 29.44
CA ILE A 39 -4.47 -5.15 30.28
C ILE A 39 -5.81 -4.45 30.35
N SER A 40 -6.30 -4.23 31.57
CA SER A 40 -7.58 -3.59 31.82
C SER A 40 -7.49 -2.46 32.83
N GLY A 41 -8.26 -1.39 32.60
CA GLY A 41 -8.34 -0.23 33.47
C GLY A 41 -9.34 0.79 32.93
N GLY A 42 -9.99 1.56 33.78
CA GLY A 42 -10.92 2.61 33.40
C GLY A 42 -12.04 2.17 32.45
N GLY A 43 -12.47 0.90 32.48
CA GLY A 43 -13.46 0.32 31.60
C GLY A 43 -12.92 -0.03 30.18
N ARG A 44 -11.64 0.12 29.94
CA ARG A 44 -10.98 -0.20 28.67
C ARG A 44 -10.12 -1.44 28.80
N ARG A 45 -9.87 -2.11 27.65
CA ARG A 45 -9.12 -3.36 27.62
C ARG A 45 -8.33 -3.47 26.32
N ILE A 46 -7.09 -3.94 26.40
CA ILE A 46 -6.25 -4.30 25.25
C ILE A 46 -5.53 -5.63 25.51
N ILE A 47 -5.05 -6.26 24.44
CA ILE A 47 -4.15 -7.41 24.52
C ILE A 47 -2.77 -6.99 24.00
N ALA A 48 -1.72 -7.36 24.72
CA ALA A 48 -0.36 -7.02 24.35
C ALA A 48 0.59 -8.21 24.55
N THR A 49 1.68 -8.24 23.79
CA THR A 49 2.80 -9.17 24.00
C THR A 49 3.66 -8.65 25.13
N LEU A 50 3.97 -9.49 26.11
CA LEU A 50 4.77 -9.11 27.27
C LEU A 50 6.27 -9.22 26.96
N ASN A 51 6.99 -8.14 27.17
CA ASN A 51 8.46 -8.10 27.19
C ASN A 51 8.96 -7.74 28.58
N ILE A 52 10.18 -8.20 28.91
CA ILE A 52 10.80 -7.97 30.22
C ILE A 52 11.92 -6.96 30.08
N VAL A 53 11.95 -6.01 31.03
CA VAL A 53 12.97 -4.95 31.11
C VAL A 53 13.89 -5.25 32.30
N ASP A 54 15.18 -5.30 32.02
CA ASP A 54 16.22 -5.53 33.04
C ASP A 54 16.74 -4.20 33.65
N ASP A 55 16.65 -3.12 32.88
CA ASP A 55 17.14 -1.80 33.31
C ASP A 55 16.10 -1.06 34.15
N GLU A 56 16.44 -0.90 35.45
CA GLU A 56 15.58 -0.24 36.42
C GLU A 56 15.43 1.28 36.16
N SER A 57 16.32 1.88 35.42
CA SER A 57 16.20 3.30 35.02
C SER A 57 15.03 3.53 34.04
N ILE A 58 14.66 2.49 33.27
CA ILE A 58 13.57 2.56 32.31
C ILE A 58 12.21 2.39 33.03
N MET A 59 12.12 1.46 34.00
CA MET A 59 10.83 1.10 34.59
C MET A 59 10.94 0.58 36.04
N ALA A 60 10.08 1.06 36.91
CA ALA A 60 9.98 0.58 38.30
C ALA A 60 9.23 -0.76 38.36
N ALA A 61 9.41 -1.48 39.47
CA ALA A 61 8.81 -2.80 39.70
C ALA A 61 7.27 -2.80 39.78
N ASP A 62 6.67 -1.66 40.10
CA ASP A 62 5.23 -1.44 40.23
C ASP A 62 4.60 -0.75 39.02
N GLU A 63 5.38 -0.59 37.92
CA GLU A 63 4.93 0.00 36.68
C GLU A 63 4.64 -1.05 35.60
N LEU A 64 3.66 -0.74 34.74
CA LEU A 64 3.41 -1.41 33.43
C LEU A 64 3.74 -0.45 32.35
N GLY A 65 4.80 -0.71 31.61
CA GLY A 65 5.18 0.05 30.43
C GLY A 65 4.37 -0.38 29.21
N LEU A 66 3.98 0.57 28.36
CA LEU A 66 3.34 0.28 27.06
C LEU A 66 4.11 0.91 25.91
N SER A 67 4.17 0.17 24.80
CA SER A 67 4.59 0.71 23.49
C SER A 67 3.64 1.83 23.04
N GLN A 68 4.10 2.65 22.11
CA GLN A 68 3.32 3.80 21.65
C GLN A 68 1.95 3.40 21.11
N LEU A 69 1.87 2.29 20.37
CA LEU A 69 0.60 1.77 19.83
C LEU A 69 -0.31 1.28 20.97
N ALA A 70 0.21 0.43 21.86
CA ALA A 70 -0.56 -0.12 22.96
C ALA A 70 -1.10 0.99 23.90
N TYR A 71 -0.28 2.02 24.13
CA TYR A 71 -0.68 3.16 24.96
C TYR A 71 -1.83 3.96 24.31
N ARG A 72 -1.75 4.23 23.00
CA ARG A 72 -2.81 4.91 22.26
C ARG A 72 -4.11 4.11 22.22
N GLN A 73 -4.02 2.80 22.04
CA GLN A 73 -5.20 1.92 21.99
C GLN A 73 -5.88 1.84 23.37
N LEU A 74 -5.13 1.72 24.45
CA LEU A 74 -5.69 1.72 25.80
C LEU A 74 -6.27 3.10 26.15
N GLY A 75 -5.61 4.19 25.71
CA GLY A 75 -6.09 5.57 25.82
C GLY A 75 -6.34 6.04 27.25
N LEU A 76 -5.54 5.57 28.20
CA LEU A 76 -5.58 5.99 29.62
C LEU A 76 -4.36 6.88 29.93
N PRO A 77 -4.48 7.85 30.86
CA PRO A 77 -3.36 8.68 31.29
C PRO A 77 -2.25 7.89 31.98
N ASN A 78 -1.01 8.41 31.92
CA ASN A 78 0.09 7.92 32.75
C ASN A 78 -0.27 7.90 34.24
N GLY A 79 0.21 6.90 34.96
CA GLY A 79 -0.05 6.73 36.36
C GLY A 79 -1.40 6.06 36.69
N THR A 80 -2.28 5.86 35.72
CA THR A 80 -3.53 5.12 35.92
C THR A 80 -3.25 3.71 36.41
N LEU A 81 -3.98 3.25 37.41
CA LEU A 81 -3.88 1.88 37.92
C LEU A 81 -4.57 0.93 36.92
N VAL A 82 -3.83 -0.08 36.49
CA VAL A 82 -4.30 -1.13 35.56
C VAL A 82 -4.09 -2.51 36.15
N GLU A 83 -4.90 -3.44 35.72
CA GLU A 83 -4.79 -4.86 36.02
C GLU A 83 -4.24 -5.59 34.79
N ILE A 84 -3.49 -6.66 35.08
CA ILE A 84 -3.02 -7.58 34.06
C ILE A 84 -3.55 -8.98 34.31
N ALA A 85 -3.92 -9.68 33.28
CA ALA A 85 -4.31 -11.09 33.29
C ALA A 85 -3.70 -11.80 32.09
N GLN A 86 -3.60 -13.12 32.17
CA GLN A 86 -3.25 -13.91 31.00
C GLN A 86 -4.35 -13.75 29.93
N ALA A 87 -3.98 -13.42 28.72
CA ALA A 87 -4.95 -13.36 27.62
C ALA A 87 -5.34 -14.78 27.21
N ALA A 88 -6.62 -15.09 27.24
CA ALA A 88 -7.11 -16.34 26.69
C ALA A 88 -6.89 -16.36 25.17
N PRO A 89 -6.32 -17.43 24.60
CA PRO A 89 -6.23 -17.57 23.16
C PRO A 89 -7.60 -17.41 22.50
N PRO A 90 -7.71 -16.66 21.39
CA PRO A 90 -8.99 -16.53 20.72
C PRO A 90 -9.46 -17.90 20.20
N PRO A 91 -10.74 -18.26 20.35
CA PRO A 91 -11.26 -19.56 19.86
C PRO A 91 -11.00 -19.78 18.35
N SER A 92 -10.96 -18.72 17.56
CA SER A 92 -10.64 -18.75 16.15
C SER A 92 -9.22 -19.26 15.82
N LEU A 93 -8.32 -19.34 16.81
CA LEU A 93 -6.99 -19.93 16.62
C LEU A 93 -7.05 -21.42 16.27
N GLU A 94 -8.11 -22.13 16.68
CA GLU A 94 -8.33 -23.52 16.25
C GLU A 94 -8.56 -23.64 14.74
N HIS A 95 -9.20 -22.64 14.12
CA HIS A 95 -9.34 -22.60 12.67
C HIS A 95 -7.99 -22.35 11.98
N VAL A 96 -7.11 -21.53 12.58
CA VAL A 96 -5.74 -21.36 12.08
C VAL A 96 -4.97 -22.68 12.14
N ARG A 97 -5.08 -23.43 13.23
CA ARG A 97 -4.46 -24.77 13.36
C ARG A 97 -5.02 -25.75 12.33
N ALA A 98 -6.35 -25.79 12.16
CA ALA A 98 -6.98 -26.62 11.14
C ALA A 98 -6.48 -26.24 9.72
N LYS A 99 -6.26 -24.94 9.44
CA LYS A 99 -5.69 -24.50 8.17
C LYS A 99 -4.25 -24.97 7.96
N ILE A 100 -3.44 -24.95 9.01
CA ILE A 100 -2.07 -25.50 8.97
C ILE A 100 -2.09 -27.00 8.60
N ASP A 101 -3.08 -27.74 9.12
CA ASP A 101 -3.28 -29.16 8.79
C ASP A 101 -3.91 -29.39 7.40
N GLY A 102 -4.16 -28.32 6.63
CA GLY A 102 -4.67 -28.37 5.27
C GLY A 102 -6.19 -28.42 5.14
N ALA A 103 -6.92 -28.17 6.22
CA ALA A 103 -8.38 -28.13 6.17
C ALA A 103 -8.91 -26.97 5.30
N VAL A 104 -10.04 -27.20 4.63
CA VAL A 104 -10.84 -26.16 3.99
C VAL A 104 -11.71 -25.51 5.06
N LEU A 105 -11.55 -24.19 5.24
CA LEU A 105 -12.27 -23.46 6.27
C LEU A 105 -13.63 -22.95 5.78
N SER A 106 -14.61 -22.97 6.69
CA SER A 106 -15.93 -22.40 6.43
C SER A 106 -15.92 -20.86 6.41
N PRO A 107 -16.97 -20.21 5.83
CA PRO A 107 -17.12 -18.76 5.89
C PRO A 107 -17.12 -18.20 7.32
N GLU A 108 -17.74 -18.91 8.27
CA GLU A 108 -17.80 -18.52 9.69
C GLU A 108 -16.42 -18.56 10.34
N ALA A 109 -15.58 -19.53 9.97
CA ALA A 109 -14.19 -19.61 10.44
C ALA A 109 -13.38 -18.39 9.96
N TYR A 110 -13.48 -18.02 8.66
CA TYR A 110 -12.84 -16.82 8.15
C TYR A 110 -13.37 -15.55 8.81
N GLN A 111 -14.68 -15.47 9.08
CA GLN A 111 -15.28 -14.34 9.79
C GLN A 111 -14.75 -14.20 11.23
N ALA A 112 -14.57 -15.32 11.93
CA ALA A 112 -13.99 -15.33 13.28
C ALA A 112 -12.51 -14.89 13.25
N ILE A 113 -11.72 -15.42 12.30
CA ILE A 113 -10.32 -15.03 12.10
C ILE A 113 -10.21 -13.55 11.79
N ALA A 114 -10.99 -13.02 10.85
CA ALA A 114 -10.93 -11.61 10.46
C ALA A 114 -11.27 -10.66 11.61
N ARG A 115 -12.27 -11.02 12.45
CA ARG A 115 -12.60 -10.25 13.67
C ARG A 115 -11.44 -10.23 14.67
N ASP A 116 -10.81 -11.37 14.91
CA ASP A 116 -9.71 -11.46 15.87
C ASP A 116 -8.43 -10.81 15.34
N LEU A 117 -8.18 -10.82 14.01
CA LEU A 117 -7.13 -10.02 13.36
C LEU A 117 -7.37 -8.52 13.56
N ALA A 118 -8.56 -8.03 13.22
CA ALA A 118 -8.92 -6.61 13.35
C ALA A 118 -8.88 -6.13 14.81
N ALA A 119 -9.15 -7.01 15.76
CA ALA A 119 -9.05 -6.76 17.20
C ALA A 119 -7.64 -6.96 17.78
N HIS A 120 -6.62 -7.22 16.95
CA HIS A 120 -5.23 -7.47 17.34
C HIS A 120 -5.06 -8.60 18.39
N ARG A 121 -5.92 -9.62 18.33
CA ARG A 121 -5.90 -10.73 19.27
C ARG A 121 -4.84 -11.78 18.97
N TYR A 122 -4.31 -11.82 17.76
CA TYR A 122 -3.22 -12.71 17.34
C TYR A 122 -1.84 -12.08 17.56
N SER A 123 -0.86 -12.92 17.90
CA SER A 123 0.55 -12.58 17.83
C SER A 123 1.04 -12.58 16.38
N LYS A 124 2.18 -11.94 16.11
CA LYS A 124 2.82 -12.01 14.77
C LYS A 124 3.13 -13.43 14.34
N MET A 125 3.45 -14.34 15.28
CA MET A 125 3.70 -15.76 14.99
C MET A 125 2.44 -16.47 14.49
N GLU A 126 1.29 -16.24 15.12
CA GLU A 126 0.01 -16.83 14.73
C GLU A 126 -0.47 -16.29 13.37
N ILE A 127 -0.26 -14.98 13.12
CA ILE A 127 -0.54 -14.36 11.82
C ILE A 127 0.36 -14.96 10.74
N ALA A 128 1.66 -15.11 11.00
CA ALA A 128 2.59 -15.72 10.07
C ALA A 128 2.19 -17.18 9.75
N ALA A 129 1.79 -17.95 10.74
CA ALA A 129 1.30 -19.32 10.55
C ALA A 129 0.05 -19.37 9.67
N PHE A 130 -0.92 -18.46 9.89
CA PHE A 130 -2.10 -18.33 9.03
C PHE A 130 -1.74 -18.00 7.59
N LEU A 131 -0.87 -17.00 7.37
CA LEU A 131 -0.42 -16.59 6.05
C LEU A 131 0.31 -17.71 5.29
N ILE A 132 1.22 -18.43 5.97
CA ILE A 132 1.98 -19.52 5.37
C ILE A 132 1.06 -20.70 5.01
N ALA A 133 0.13 -21.06 5.90
CA ALA A 133 -0.84 -22.11 5.62
C ALA A 133 -1.76 -21.71 4.45
N GLY A 134 -2.24 -20.46 4.45
CA GLY A 134 -3.04 -19.89 3.37
C GLY A 134 -2.35 -19.90 2.01
N ALA A 135 -1.05 -19.62 1.99
CA ALA A 135 -0.25 -19.58 0.75
C ALA A 135 -0.25 -20.93 0.00
N ARG A 136 -0.48 -22.03 0.68
CA ARG A 136 -0.39 -23.38 0.09
C ARG A 136 -1.75 -24.05 -0.14
N PHE A 137 -2.72 -23.80 0.71
CA PHE A 137 -3.93 -24.60 0.80
C PHE A 137 -5.24 -23.82 0.57
N THR A 138 -5.19 -22.57 0.11
CA THR A 138 -6.41 -21.77 -0.06
C THR A 138 -7.09 -22.06 -1.41
N THR A 139 -8.37 -22.41 -1.35
CA THR A 139 -9.23 -22.63 -2.51
C THR A 139 -9.93 -21.33 -2.94
N ALA A 140 -10.45 -21.25 -4.17
CA ALA A 140 -11.16 -20.06 -4.64
C ALA A 140 -12.41 -19.69 -3.78
N PRO A 141 -13.25 -20.64 -3.29
CA PRO A 141 -14.32 -20.33 -2.33
C PRO A 141 -13.81 -19.79 -0.99
N GLU A 142 -12.63 -20.22 -0.54
CA GLU A 142 -12.00 -19.68 0.67
C GLU A 142 -11.51 -18.25 0.46
N VAL A 143 -10.97 -17.91 -0.73
CA VAL A 143 -10.60 -16.52 -1.07
C VAL A 143 -11.83 -15.61 -1.01
N LEU A 144 -12.97 -16.08 -1.53
CA LEU A 144 -14.25 -15.38 -1.42
C LEU A 144 -14.66 -15.16 0.04
N SER A 145 -14.58 -16.20 0.86
CA SER A 145 -14.90 -16.14 2.28
C SER A 145 -14.00 -15.16 3.04
N LEU A 146 -12.69 -15.20 2.78
CA LEU A 146 -11.73 -14.26 3.34
C LEU A 146 -12.01 -12.82 2.90
N THR A 147 -12.31 -12.61 1.61
CA THR A 147 -12.66 -11.28 1.05
C THR A 147 -13.87 -10.68 1.76
N ARG A 148 -14.94 -11.47 1.90
CA ARG A 148 -16.18 -11.05 2.60
C ARG A 148 -15.90 -10.76 4.07
N ALA A 149 -15.15 -11.62 4.74
CA ALA A 149 -14.79 -11.47 6.15
C ALA A 149 -13.97 -10.20 6.39
N MET A 150 -12.93 -9.95 5.59
CA MET A 150 -12.10 -8.75 5.69
C MET A 150 -12.89 -7.47 5.43
N ALA A 151 -13.78 -7.47 4.43
CA ALA A 151 -14.62 -6.32 4.12
C ALA A 151 -15.64 -6.01 5.24
N SER A 152 -16.08 -7.03 6.00
CA SER A 152 -17.12 -6.88 7.03
C SER A 152 -16.60 -6.33 8.36
N VAL A 153 -15.29 -6.40 8.63
CA VAL A 153 -14.70 -5.94 9.90
C VAL A 153 -14.15 -4.51 9.83
N GLY A 154 -14.15 -3.90 8.64
CA GLY A 154 -13.77 -2.52 8.42
C GLY A 154 -14.96 -1.57 8.35
N SER A 155 -14.66 -0.28 8.32
CA SER A 155 -15.65 0.76 8.02
C SER A 155 -16.04 0.69 6.55
N ARG A 156 -17.29 0.99 6.24
CA ARG A 156 -17.78 1.03 4.86
C ARG A 156 -18.17 2.44 4.47
N LEU A 157 -17.61 2.92 3.36
CA LEU A 157 -18.03 4.16 2.74
C LEU A 157 -19.24 3.91 1.83
N THR A 158 -20.15 4.86 1.80
CA THR A 158 -21.34 4.83 0.94
C THR A 158 -21.41 6.13 0.16
N TRP A 159 -21.78 6.05 -1.11
CA TRP A 159 -21.81 7.18 -2.02
C TRP A 159 -23.17 7.34 -2.67
N ASN A 160 -23.57 8.54 -2.97
CA ASN A 160 -24.77 8.78 -3.77
C ASN A 160 -24.48 8.45 -5.23
N GLY A 161 -25.30 7.58 -5.83
CA GLY A 161 -25.24 7.17 -7.25
C GLY A 161 -24.91 5.69 -7.43
N ASP A 162 -25.25 5.16 -8.58
CA ASP A 162 -25.16 3.72 -8.89
C ASP A 162 -23.80 3.29 -9.43
N ARG A 163 -23.02 4.23 -9.94
CA ARG A 163 -21.70 3.98 -10.53
C ARG A 163 -20.61 4.70 -9.77
N ILE A 164 -20.04 3.98 -8.83
CA ILE A 164 -18.84 4.41 -8.10
C ILE A 164 -17.69 3.61 -8.67
N VAL A 165 -16.86 4.30 -9.45
CA VAL A 165 -15.78 3.62 -10.18
C VAL A 165 -14.46 3.72 -9.42
N ASP A 166 -13.60 2.75 -9.59
CA ASP A 166 -12.24 2.76 -9.05
C ASP A 166 -11.26 2.12 -10.05
N LYS A 167 -10.00 2.38 -9.86
CA LYS A 167 -8.89 1.75 -10.56
C LYS A 167 -7.85 1.30 -9.55
N HIS A 168 -7.39 0.06 -9.67
CA HIS A 168 -6.31 -0.46 -8.84
C HIS A 168 -5.22 -1.09 -9.70
N CYS A 169 -3.95 -0.99 -9.27
CA CYS A 169 -2.84 -1.73 -9.84
C CYS A 169 -2.26 -2.62 -8.75
N ILE A 170 -1.96 -3.88 -9.08
CA ILE A 170 -1.33 -4.81 -8.12
C ILE A 170 0.08 -4.39 -7.67
N GLY A 171 0.66 -3.38 -8.33
CA GLY A 171 2.00 -2.89 -8.03
C GLY A 171 3.13 -3.67 -8.71
N GLY A 172 4.34 -3.53 -8.20
CA GLY A 172 5.54 -4.20 -8.71
C GLY A 172 6.31 -3.41 -9.78
N ILE A 173 5.71 -2.39 -10.38
CA ILE A 173 6.38 -1.52 -11.36
C ILE A 173 6.55 -0.14 -10.75
N PRO A 174 7.78 0.36 -10.56
CA PRO A 174 8.03 1.69 -10.03
C PRO A 174 7.59 2.79 -11.01
N GLY A 175 7.25 3.97 -10.49
CA GLY A 175 6.81 5.11 -11.27
C GLY A 175 5.35 5.02 -11.77
N ASN A 176 4.63 3.91 -11.59
CA ASN A 176 3.27 3.71 -12.08
C ASN A 176 2.23 4.53 -11.30
N ARG A 177 2.22 5.87 -11.52
CA ARG A 177 1.29 6.83 -10.90
C ARG A 177 0.06 7.13 -11.75
N THR A 178 -0.33 6.20 -12.61
CA THR A 178 -1.50 6.34 -13.52
C THR A 178 -2.77 6.75 -12.79
N SER A 179 -3.00 6.33 -11.55
CA SER A 179 -4.20 6.71 -10.78
C SER A 179 -4.36 8.22 -10.59
N MET A 180 -3.26 8.97 -10.49
CA MET A 180 -3.28 10.42 -10.33
C MET A 180 -3.65 11.16 -11.63
N ILE A 181 -3.58 10.48 -12.77
CA ILE A 181 -4.03 11.00 -14.07
C ILE A 181 -5.43 10.47 -14.40
N VAL A 182 -5.71 9.21 -14.08
CA VAL A 182 -7.02 8.57 -14.32
C VAL A 182 -8.14 9.25 -13.52
N VAL A 183 -7.91 9.55 -12.22
CA VAL A 183 -8.94 10.17 -11.37
C VAL A 183 -9.44 11.50 -11.93
N PRO A 184 -8.58 12.49 -12.26
CA PRO A 184 -9.07 13.75 -12.80
C PRO A 184 -9.70 13.61 -14.20
N ILE A 185 -9.25 12.68 -15.06
CA ILE A 185 -9.92 12.38 -16.34
C ILE A 185 -11.35 11.87 -16.09
N VAL A 186 -11.50 10.88 -15.23
CA VAL A 186 -12.78 10.24 -14.93
C VAL A 186 -13.74 11.20 -14.23
N ALA A 187 -13.24 11.96 -13.25
CA ALA A 187 -14.03 12.96 -12.55
C ALA A 187 -14.43 14.16 -13.44
N ALA A 188 -13.58 14.54 -14.44
CA ALA A 188 -13.92 15.56 -15.43
C ALA A 188 -15.02 15.09 -16.39
N HIS A 189 -15.12 13.79 -16.66
CA HIS A 189 -16.23 13.21 -17.42
C HIS A 189 -17.55 13.24 -16.63
N GLY A 190 -17.49 13.23 -15.30
CA GLY A 190 -18.68 13.24 -14.44
C GLY A 190 -18.93 11.92 -13.68
N LEU A 191 -18.13 10.87 -13.89
CA LEU A 191 -18.20 9.66 -13.08
C LEU A 191 -17.56 9.89 -11.70
N LYS A 192 -18.15 9.30 -10.67
CA LYS A 192 -17.63 9.41 -9.29
C LYS A 192 -16.50 8.41 -9.06
N MET A 193 -15.31 8.93 -8.76
CA MET A 193 -14.11 8.13 -8.46
C MET A 193 -13.47 8.55 -7.12
N PRO A 194 -14.02 8.14 -5.97
CA PRO A 194 -13.45 8.37 -4.65
C PRO A 194 -12.23 7.49 -4.46
N LYS A 195 -11.05 7.97 -4.84
CA LYS A 195 -9.82 7.18 -4.80
C LYS A 195 -9.19 7.19 -3.42
N THR A 196 -9.39 6.11 -2.67
CA THR A 196 -8.58 5.81 -1.49
C THR A 196 -7.32 5.04 -1.91
N SER A 197 -6.18 5.42 -1.38
CA SER A 197 -4.88 4.83 -1.72
C SER A 197 -4.07 4.51 -0.47
N SER A 198 -3.19 3.52 -0.56
CA SER A 198 -2.21 3.25 0.50
C SER A 198 -0.97 4.12 0.33
N ARG A 199 -0.23 4.29 1.42
CA ARG A 199 1.18 4.67 1.38
C ARG A 199 2.02 3.50 0.84
N ALA A 200 3.26 3.77 0.49
CA ALA A 200 4.17 2.75 -0.04
C ALA A 200 4.36 1.60 0.96
N ILE A 201 4.23 0.39 0.45
CA ILE A 201 4.50 -0.84 1.19
C ILE A 201 5.91 -1.33 0.88
N THR A 202 6.18 -1.71 -0.36
CA THR A 202 7.47 -2.18 -0.84
C THR A 202 8.01 -1.31 -1.97
N SER A 203 7.17 -0.48 -2.58
CA SER A 203 7.54 0.47 -3.64
C SER A 203 8.21 1.73 -3.06
N PRO A 204 8.96 2.49 -3.87
CA PRO A 204 9.56 3.77 -3.46
C PRO A 204 8.52 4.86 -3.19
N ALA A 205 7.32 4.76 -3.74
CA ALA A 205 6.21 5.65 -3.46
C ALA A 205 4.87 4.90 -3.59
N GLY A 206 3.90 5.26 -2.76
CA GLY A 206 2.49 4.96 -2.93
C GLY A 206 1.76 6.13 -3.59
N THR A 207 0.54 5.92 -4.07
CA THR A 207 -0.26 7.03 -4.63
C THR A 207 -0.54 8.12 -3.59
N ALA A 208 -0.76 7.74 -2.32
CA ALA A 208 -0.92 8.70 -1.24
C ALA A 208 0.36 9.51 -0.99
N ASP A 209 1.55 8.85 -0.99
CA ASP A 209 2.83 9.54 -0.79
C ASP A 209 3.12 10.55 -1.89
N THR A 210 2.80 10.19 -3.14
CA THR A 210 3.00 11.04 -4.30
C THR A 210 1.99 12.20 -4.33
N MET A 211 0.72 11.93 -4.02
CA MET A 211 -0.31 12.98 -3.97
C MET A 211 -0.04 13.98 -2.84
N GLU A 212 0.54 13.53 -1.72
CA GLU A 212 0.89 14.38 -0.57
C GLU A 212 1.93 15.46 -0.91
N VAL A 213 2.70 15.28 -2.00
CA VAL A 213 3.58 16.34 -2.55
C VAL A 213 2.76 17.51 -3.13
N LEU A 214 1.56 17.25 -3.62
CA LEU A 214 0.70 18.21 -4.33
C LEU A 214 -0.42 18.77 -3.46
N ALA A 215 -0.97 17.95 -2.55
CA ALA A 215 -2.10 18.32 -1.70
C ALA A 215 -2.16 17.44 -0.45
N ARG A 216 -2.96 17.85 0.52
CA ARG A 216 -3.25 17.05 1.70
C ARG A 216 -3.98 15.76 1.31
N VAL A 217 -3.54 14.63 1.86
CA VAL A 217 -4.14 13.30 1.63
C VAL A 217 -4.83 12.74 2.86
N ASP A 218 -4.59 13.34 4.01
CA ASP A 218 -5.16 12.99 5.30
C ASP A 218 -6.51 13.69 5.47
N VAL A 219 -7.55 13.05 4.94
CA VAL A 219 -8.90 13.60 4.80
C VAL A 219 -9.88 12.65 5.50
N GLY A 220 -10.69 13.19 6.41
CA GLY A 220 -11.72 12.41 7.10
C GLY A 220 -12.87 11.98 6.18
N SER A 221 -13.68 11.02 6.62
CA SER A 221 -14.77 10.47 5.81
C SER A 221 -15.83 11.49 5.43
N GLU A 222 -16.20 12.39 6.33
CA GLU A 222 -17.20 13.46 6.06
C GLU A 222 -16.68 14.42 5.00
N GLU A 223 -15.48 14.95 5.18
CA GLU A 223 -14.82 15.84 4.23
C GLU A 223 -14.64 15.16 2.86
N MET A 224 -14.31 13.86 2.86
CA MET A 224 -14.21 13.07 1.63
C MET A 224 -15.55 13.03 0.87
N HIS A 225 -16.67 12.86 1.60
CA HIS A 225 -18.01 12.90 1.00
C HIS A 225 -18.33 14.26 0.36
N GLU A 226 -17.98 15.37 1.02
CA GLU A 226 -18.16 16.73 0.50
C GLU A 226 -17.34 16.95 -0.77
N ILE A 227 -16.05 16.57 -0.76
CA ILE A 227 -15.17 16.70 -1.92
C ILE A 227 -15.70 15.88 -3.12
N VAL A 228 -16.10 14.64 -2.90
CA VAL A 228 -16.62 13.77 -3.97
C VAL A 228 -17.96 14.26 -4.48
N ALA A 229 -18.83 14.77 -3.62
CA ALA A 229 -20.12 15.35 -4.04
C ALA A 229 -19.92 16.58 -4.93
N ALA A 230 -18.95 17.45 -4.62
CA ALA A 230 -18.67 18.68 -5.37
C ALA A 230 -17.85 18.44 -6.65
N HIS A 231 -16.91 17.49 -6.62
CA HIS A 231 -15.88 17.36 -7.65
C HIS A 231 -15.85 16.01 -8.37
N ASN A 232 -16.70 15.05 -8.01
CA ASN A 232 -16.77 13.67 -8.54
C ASN A 232 -15.53 12.82 -8.25
N GLY A 233 -14.61 13.25 -7.40
CA GLY A 233 -13.41 12.46 -7.11
C GLY A 233 -12.62 13.00 -5.92
N CYS A 234 -11.69 12.21 -5.45
CA CYS A 234 -10.64 12.58 -4.50
C CYS A 234 -9.44 11.65 -4.65
N LEU A 235 -8.29 12.03 -4.10
CA LEU A 235 -7.07 11.25 -4.07
C LEU A 235 -6.51 11.28 -2.65
N VAL A 236 -7.00 10.38 -1.78
CA VAL A 236 -6.75 10.44 -0.33
C VAL A 236 -6.08 9.19 0.20
N TRP A 237 -5.49 9.28 1.38
CA TRP A 237 -4.96 8.13 2.10
C TRP A 237 -6.09 7.36 2.79
N GLY A 238 -6.19 6.05 2.51
CA GLY A 238 -7.25 5.20 3.06
C GLY A 238 -7.07 4.78 4.52
N GLY A 239 -5.92 5.09 5.15
CA GLY A 239 -5.64 4.65 6.53
C GLY A 239 -6.55 5.28 7.59
N HIS A 240 -7.01 6.51 7.39
CA HIS A 240 -7.96 7.15 8.32
C HIS A 240 -9.37 6.58 8.25
N ALA A 241 -9.76 6.05 7.11
CA ALA A 241 -11.09 5.49 6.93
C ALA A 241 -11.27 4.09 7.54
N ASN A 242 -10.20 3.49 8.08
CA ASN A 242 -10.20 2.14 8.69
C ASN A 242 -10.95 1.10 7.83
N LEU A 243 -10.69 1.13 6.52
CA LEU A 243 -11.46 0.35 5.54
C LEU A 243 -11.22 -1.15 5.64
N SER A 244 -10.03 -1.57 6.05
CA SER A 244 -9.68 -3.00 6.12
C SER A 244 -8.65 -3.26 7.23
N PRO A 245 -9.04 -3.12 8.52
CA PRO A 245 -8.12 -3.28 9.65
C PRO A 245 -7.47 -4.67 9.71
N ALA A 246 -8.19 -5.72 9.31
CA ALA A 246 -7.61 -7.06 9.23
C ALA A 246 -6.49 -7.14 8.18
N ASP A 247 -6.65 -6.48 7.04
CA ASP A 247 -5.63 -6.43 5.99
C ASP A 247 -4.38 -5.67 6.42
N ASP A 248 -4.53 -4.56 7.13
CA ASP A 248 -3.39 -3.78 7.64
C ASP A 248 -2.54 -4.62 8.60
N VAL A 249 -3.18 -5.44 9.44
CA VAL A 249 -2.52 -6.39 10.34
C VAL A 249 -1.79 -7.49 9.57
N LEU A 250 -2.42 -8.07 8.53
CA LEU A 250 -1.81 -9.10 7.68
C LEU A 250 -0.59 -8.55 6.94
N ILE A 251 -0.73 -7.40 6.28
CA ILE A 251 0.36 -6.72 5.54
C ILE A 251 1.58 -6.45 6.43
N ALA A 252 1.38 -6.10 7.70
CA ALA A 252 2.48 -5.85 8.63
C ALA A 252 3.36 -7.10 8.87
N VAL A 253 2.81 -8.30 8.68
CA VAL A 253 3.53 -9.58 8.79
C VAL A 253 3.97 -10.11 7.42
N GLU A 254 3.20 -9.92 6.36
CA GLU A 254 3.56 -10.29 4.98
C GLU A 254 4.86 -9.62 4.51
N ARG A 255 5.01 -8.33 4.84
CA ARG A 255 6.18 -7.53 4.43
C ARG A 255 7.52 -8.14 4.84
N PRO A 256 7.82 -8.38 6.13
CA PRO A 256 9.09 -8.96 6.54
C PRO A 256 9.28 -10.41 6.04
N LEU A 257 8.19 -11.15 5.83
CA LEU A 257 8.23 -12.52 5.31
C LEU A 257 8.38 -12.56 3.78
N SER A 258 8.16 -11.42 3.09
CA SER A 258 8.11 -11.35 1.62
C SER A 258 7.12 -12.34 1.01
N ILE A 259 6.02 -12.61 1.69
CA ILE A 259 4.90 -13.43 1.21
C ILE A 259 3.95 -12.54 0.43
N ASP A 260 3.66 -12.90 -0.82
CA ASP A 260 2.72 -12.20 -1.70
C ASP A 260 2.03 -13.26 -2.58
N THR A 261 0.95 -13.84 -2.07
CA THR A 261 0.24 -14.90 -2.77
C THR A 261 -0.91 -14.35 -3.61
N PRO A 262 -1.26 -14.99 -4.75
CA PRO A 262 -2.42 -14.60 -5.54
C PRO A 262 -3.71 -14.53 -4.72
N GLU A 263 -3.92 -15.50 -3.86
CA GLU A 263 -5.13 -15.66 -3.04
C GLU A 263 -5.28 -14.50 -2.03
N GLN A 264 -4.19 -14.17 -1.32
CA GLN A 264 -4.15 -13.06 -0.37
C GLN A 264 -4.28 -11.72 -1.09
N MET A 265 -3.63 -11.55 -2.24
CA MET A 265 -3.71 -10.33 -3.05
C MET A 265 -5.16 -10.05 -3.49
N VAL A 266 -5.91 -11.07 -3.92
CA VAL A 266 -7.32 -10.92 -4.31
C VAL A 266 -8.16 -10.48 -3.12
N ALA A 267 -8.03 -11.16 -1.98
CA ALA A 267 -8.78 -10.82 -0.77
C ALA A 267 -8.47 -9.40 -0.27
N SER A 268 -7.18 -9.03 -0.21
CA SER A 268 -6.70 -7.70 0.20
C SER A 268 -7.24 -6.59 -0.69
N ILE A 269 -7.17 -6.76 -2.02
CA ILE A 269 -7.61 -5.72 -2.96
C ILE A 269 -9.13 -5.59 -2.94
N LEU A 270 -9.87 -6.69 -3.12
CA LEU A 270 -11.32 -6.63 -3.25
C LEU A 270 -12.01 -6.22 -1.95
N SER A 271 -11.55 -6.67 -0.79
CA SER A 271 -12.11 -6.22 0.51
C SER A 271 -12.03 -4.70 0.68
N LYS A 272 -10.88 -4.08 0.31
CA LYS A 272 -10.74 -2.61 0.36
C LYS A 272 -11.63 -1.89 -0.63
N LYS A 273 -11.87 -2.46 -1.82
CA LYS A 273 -12.78 -1.85 -2.81
C LYS A 273 -14.24 -1.93 -2.37
N LEU A 274 -14.65 -3.04 -1.77
CA LEU A 274 -15.96 -3.18 -1.15
C LEU A 274 -16.15 -2.20 0.01
N ALA A 275 -15.17 -2.10 0.90
CA ALA A 275 -15.19 -1.17 2.02
C ALA A 275 -15.21 0.30 1.55
N ALA A 276 -14.50 0.63 0.48
CA ALA A 276 -14.52 1.96 -0.15
C ALA A 276 -15.83 2.27 -0.89
N GLY A 277 -16.78 1.32 -0.97
CA GLY A 277 -18.07 1.52 -1.63
C GLY A 277 -18.00 1.53 -3.16
N SER A 278 -16.94 0.97 -3.75
CA SER A 278 -16.82 0.85 -5.20
C SER A 278 -17.83 -0.15 -5.76
N THR A 279 -18.48 0.18 -6.88
CA THR A 279 -19.40 -0.71 -7.62
C THR A 279 -18.77 -1.23 -8.91
N HIS A 280 -17.77 -0.50 -9.44
CA HIS A 280 -17.06 -0.83 -10.68
C HIS A 280 -15.55 -0.65 -10.49
N LEU A 281 -14.76 -1.60 -10.97
CA LEU A 281 -13.32 -1.62 -10.79
C LEU A 281 -12.59 -1.95 -12.09
N VAL A 282 -11.63 -1.11 -12.48
CA VAL A 282 -10.58 -1.50 -13.43
C VAL A 282 -9.35 -1.96 -12.65
N LEU A 283 -8.92 -3.18 -12.90
CA LEU A 283 -7.75 -3.77 -12.28
C LEU A 283 -6.61 -3.89 -13.28
N ASP A 284 -5.51 -3.18 -13.02
CA ASP A 284 -4.29 -3.18 -13.82
C ASP A 284 -3.33 -4.27 -13.30
N LEU A 285 -3.02 -5.24 -14.14
CA LEU A 285 -2.11 -6.36 -13.89
C LEU A 285 -0.87 -6.25 -14.79
N PRO A 286 0.19 -5.55 -14.38
CA PRO A 286 1.43 -5.50 -15.15
C PRO A 286 2.12 -6.88 -15.21
N VAL A 287 2.53 -7.29 -16.40
CA VAL A 287 3.24 -8.55 -16.67
C VAL A 287 4.62 -8.23 -17.22
N GLY A 288 5.66 -8.76 -16.60
CA GLY A 288 7.04 -8.52 -17.05
C GLY A 288 8.07 -9.30 -16.22
N PRO A 289 9.33 -9.37 -16.68
CA PRO A 289 10.38 -10.22 -16.09
C PRO A 289 10.64 -9.95 -14.60
N THR A 290 10.51 -8.69 -14.18
CA THR A 290 10.74 -8.24 -12.80
C THR A 290 9.47 -7.71 -12.13
N ALA A 291 8.29 -7.90 -12.76
CA ALA A 291 6.99 -7.59 -12.20
C ALA A 291 6.54 -8.68 -11.20
N LYS A 292 5.44 -8.44 -10.49
CA LYS A 292 4.78 -9.46 -9.65
C LYS A 292 4.29 -10.64 -10.49
N LEU A 293 3.77 -10.37 -11.69
CA LEU A 293 3.38 -11.39 -12.66
C LEU A 293 4.46 -11.48 -13.74
N ARG A 294 5.08 -12.66 -13.84
CA ARG A 294 6.20 -12.91 -14.76
C ARG A 294 5.82 -13.73 -15.98
N ALA A 295 4.69 -14.41 -15.93
CA ALA A 295 4.24 -15.31 -16.99
C ALA A 295 2.76 -15.05 -17.32
N ARG A 296 2.39 -15.31 -18.58
CA ARG A 296 1.02 -15.18 -19.08
C ARG A 296 0.05 -16.12 -18.37
N GLU A 297 0.50 -17.30 -18.00
CA GLU A 297 -0.29 -18.30 -17.27
C GLU A 297 -0.68 -17.80 -15.88
N SER A 298 0.27 -17.16 -15.17
CA SER A 298 0.03 -16.53 -13.88
C SER A 298 -0.99 -15.38 -13.98
N PHE A 299 -0.89 -14.58 -15.04
CA PHE A 299 -1.87 -13.53 -15.35
C PHE A 299 -3.27 -14.10 -15.55
N VAL A 300 -3.41 -15.15 -16.39
CA VAL A 300 -4.72 -15.76 -16.66
C VAL A 300 -5.34 -16.36 -15.41
N ARG A 301 -4.54 -17.06 -14.59
CA ARG A 301 -5.01 -17.64 -13.32
C ARG A 301 -5.48 -16.55 -12.34
N LEU A 302 -4.68 -15.51 -12.15
CA LEU A 302 -5.00 -14.43 -11.24
C LEU A 302 -6.22 -13.63 -11.72
N ARG A 303 -6.32 -13.35 -13.03
CA ARG A 303 -7.47 -12.70 -13.65
C ARG A 303 -8.75 -13.47 -13.35
N LYS A 304 -8.78 -14.79 -13.60
CA LYS A 304 -9.96 -15.63 -13.34
C LYS A 304 -10.37 -15.63 -11.87
N LEU A 305 -9.39 -15.62 -10.95
CA LEU A 305 -9.68 -15.56 -9.53
C LEU A 305 -10.29 -14.21 -9.11
N PHE A 306 -9.77 -13.10 -9.65
CA PHE A 306 -10.37 -11.77 -9.44
C PHE A 306 -11.79 -11.68 -10.01
N GLU A 307 -12.00 -12.16 -11.24
CA GLU A 307 -13.32 -12.14 -11.90
C GLU A 307 -14.34 -12.97 -11.11
N TYR A 308 -13.95 -14.17 -10.66
CA TYR A 308 -14.80 -15.03 -9.86
C TYR A 308 -15.21 -14.38 -8.52
N VAL A 309 -14.22 -13.89 -7.75
CA VAL A 309 -14.53 -13.31 -6.42
C VAL A 309 -15.30 -12.01 -6.57
N ALA A 310 -14.98 -11.19 -7.57
CA ALA A 310 -15.67 -9.91 -7.82
C ALA A 310 -17.14 -10.13 -8.19
N ASP A 311 -17.44 -11.09 -9.07
CA ASP A 311 -18.81 -11.46 -9.45
C ASP A 311 -19.63 -11.90 -8.22
N GLU A 312 -19.06 -12.78 -7.41
CA GLU A 312 -19.68 -13.31 -6.19
C GLU A 312 -19.95 -12.25 -5.09
N VAL A 313 -19.23 -11.13 -5.12
CA VAL A 313 -19.45 -10.01 -4.18
C VAL A 313 -20.19 -8.83 -4.81
N GLY A 314 -20.64 -8.96 -6.05
CA GLY A 314 -21.41 -7.94 -6.79
C GLY A 314 -20.58 -6.74 -7.25
N LEU A 315 -19.26 -6.89 -7.43
CA LEU A 315 -18.38 -5.86 -7.95
C LEU A 315 -18.14 -6.07 -9.45
N ASN A 316 -18.55 -5.10 -10.27
CA ASN A 316 -18.30 -5.15 -11.71
C ASN A 316 -16.82 -4.87 -11.99
N ILE A 317 -16.09 -5.87 -12.50
CA ILE A 317 -14.65 -5.78 -12.67
C ILE A 317 -14.24 -5.88 -14.15
N ASN A 318 -13.26 -5.05 -14.55
CA ASN A 318 -12.54 -5.19 -15.82
C ASN A 318 -11.04 -5.37 -15.52
N VAL A 319 -10.48 -6.52 -15.84
CA VAL A 319 -9.08 -6.85 -15.59
C VAL A 319 -8.24 -6.63 -16.85
N VAL A 320 -7.30 -5.70 -16.77
CA VAL A 320 -6.46 -5.25 -17.90
C VAL A 320 -5.02 -5.70 -17.66
N GLY A 321 -4.47 -6.48 -18.60
CA GLY A 321 -3.04 -6.80 -18.63
C GLY A 321 -2.25 -5.66 -19.26
N THR A 322 -1.20 -5.20 -18.59
CA THR A 322 -0.34 -4.13 -19.09
C THR A 322 1.13 -4.58 -19.13
N ASP A 323 1.97 -3.87 -19.89
CA ASP A 323 3.39 -4.15 -19.93
C ASP A 323 4.07 -3.79 -18.60
N GLY A 324 4.81 -4.71 -18.03
CA GLY A 324 5.60 -4.58 -16.82
C GLY A 324 7.10 -4.82 -17.03
N SER A 325 7.59 -4.67 -18.25
CA SER A 325 8.98 -4.95 -18.61
C SER A 325 9.98 -3.93 -18.05
N GLN A 326 9.53 -2.71 -17.77
CA GLN A 326 10.35 -1.60 -17.30
C GLN A 326 9.55 -0.64 -16.40
N PRO A 327 10.22 0.28 -15.65
CA PRO A 327 9.56 1.35 -14.92
C PRO A 327 8.72 2.25 -15.83
N ILE A 328 7.63 2.81 -15.30
CA ILE A 328 6.74 3.74 -16.01
C ILE A 328 7.08 5.17 -15.64
N GLY A 329 7.05 6.08 -16.61
CA GLY A 329 7.53 7.44 -16.41
C GLY A 329 9.05 7.49 -16.24
N ARG A 330 9.56 8.61 -15.76
CA ARG A 330 10.99 8.80 -15.49
C ARG A 330 11.27 8.86 -14.00
N GLY A 331 10.41 9.54 -13.26
CA GLY A 331 10.56 9.73 -11.83
C GLY A 331 10.16 8.50 -11.02
N ILE A 332 10.96 8.17 -10.02
CA ILE A 332 10.72 7.09 -9.07
C ILE A 332 11.00 7.63 -7.67
N GLY A 333 9.97 7.82 -6.88
CA GLY A 333 9.95 8.49 -5.59
C GLY A 333 8.92 9.62 -5.58
N PRO A 334 8.43 10.05 -4.41
CA PRO A 334 7.21 10.87 -4.31
C PRO A 334 7.24 12.15 -5.16
N PHE A 335 8.28 12.97 -5.01
CA PHE A 335 8.41 14.23 -5.75
C PHE A 335 8.56 14.01 -7.26
N LEU A 336 9.43 13.08 -7.65
CA LEU A 336 9.73 12.82 -9.06
C LEU A 336 8.52 12.22 -9.79
N GLU A 337 7.76 11.36 -9.12
CA GLU A 337 6.51 10.81 -9.66
C GLU A 337 5.41 11.88 -9.76
N ALA A 338 5.30 12.79 -8.77
CA ALA A 338 4.37 13.92 -8.80
C ALA A 338 4.69 14.89 -9.95
N ARG A 339 6.00 15.16 -10.20
CA ARG A 339 6.48 15.93 -11.35
C ARG A 339 6.00 15.30 -12.66
N ASP A 340 6.22 14.00 -12.85
CA ASP A 340 5.86 13.29 -14.08
C ASP A 340 4.34 13.33 -14.31
N VAL A 341 3.53 13.16 -13.26
CA VAL A 341 2.07 13.28 -13.33
C VAL A 341 1.65 14.68 -13.79
N MET A 342 2.23 15.73 -13.19
CA MET A 342 1.88 17.10 -13.56
C MET A 342 2.35 17.44 -14.97
N GLN A 343 3.52 16.97 -15.41
CA GLN A 343 3.97 17.13 -16.80
C GLN A 343 2.99 16.53 -17.80
N VAL A 344 2.44 15.34 -17.51
CA VAL A 344 1.40 14.72 -18.36
C VAL A 344 0.12 15.55 -18.36
N LEU A 345 -0.37 15.94 -17.21
CA LEU A 345 -1.61 16.75 -17.11
C LEU A 345 -1.46 18.14 -17.75
N GLU A 346 -0.30 18.75 -17.65
CA GLU A 346 0.06 20.04 -18.26
C GLU A 346 0.41 19.93 -19.74
N ARG A 347 0.44 18.73 -20.30
CA ARG A 347 0.78 18.48 -21.71
C ARG A 347 2.14 19.03 -22.12
N ARG A 348 3.14 18.89 -21.24
CA ARG A 348 4.48 19.37 -21.52
C ARG A 348 5.16 18.52 -22.59
N ASP A 349 5.99 19.12 -23.42
CA ASP A 349 6.72 18.41 -24.48
C ASP A 349 7.65 17.32 -23.93
N ASP A 350 8.17 17.52 -22.71
CA ASP A 350 9.05 16.61 -21.99
C ASP A 350 8.27 15.60 -21.08
N ALA A 351 6.94 15.52 -21.18
CA ALA A 351 6.15 14.57 -20.41
C ALA A 351 6.47 13.10 -20.78
N PRO A 352 6.47 12.18 -19.81
CA PRO A 352 6.73 10.77 -20.10
C PRO A 352 5.53 10.14 -20.82
N ARG A 353 5.72 9.84 -22.11
CA ARG A 353 4.67 9.31 -23.01
C ARG A 353 4.13 7.95 -22.59
N ASP A 354 4.97 7.08 -22.05
CA ASP A 354 4.56 5.76 -21.56
C ASP A 354 3.58 5.86 -20.39
N LEU A 355 3.77 6.86 -19.51
CA LEU A 355 2.84 7.14 -18.42
C LEU A 355 1.53 7.73 -18.93
N GLU A 356 1.59 8.66 -19.90
CA GLU A 356 0.42 9.26 -20.54
C GLU A 356 -0.44 8.19 -21.23
N GLU A 357 0.15 7.38 -22.10
CA GLU A 357 -0.55 6.34 -22.86
C GLU A 357 -1.20 5.30 -21.95
N ARG A 358 -0.48 4.86 -20.91
CA ARG A 358 -1.03 3.94 -19.92
C ARG A 358 -2.18 4.54 -19.14
N ALA A 359 -2.06 5.81 -18.74
CA ALA A 359 -3.13 6.49 -18.04
C ALA A 359 -4.38 6.65 -18.92
N ILE A 360 -4.22 7.01 -20.19
CA ILE A 360 -5.32 7.09 -21.16
C ILE A 360 -5.99 5.73 -21.36
N LEU A 361 -5.21 4.66 -21.54
CA LEU A 361 -5.73 3.30 -21.67
C LEU A 361 -6.60 2.93 -20.46
N LEU A 362 -6.06 3.09 -19.27
CA LEU A 362 -6.77 2.71 -18.02
C LEU A 362 -7.97 3.62 -17.74
N ALA A 363 -7.85 4.93 -18.00
CA ALA A 363 -8.98 5.85 -17.91
C ALA A 363 -10.08 5.48 -18.91
N GLY A 364 -9.71 5.11 -20.14
CA GLY A 364 -10.63 4.64 -21.17
C GLY A 364 -11.46 3.45 -20.68
N HIS A 365 -10.81 2.44 -20.11
CA HIS A 365 -11.52 1.29 -19.53
C HIS A 365 -12.45 1.67 -18.37
N VAL A 366 -12.07 2.65 -17.54
CA VAL A 366 -12.95 3.16 -16.47
C VAL A 366 -14.15 3.91 -17.06
N LEU A 367 -13.92 4.72 -18.10
CA LEU A 367 -14.98 5.51 -18.73
C LEU A 367 -16.01 4.62 -19.44
N GLU A 368 -15.63 3.43 -19.93
CA GLU A 368 -16.56 2.47 -20.54
C GLU A 368 -17.56 1.83 -19.55
N PHE A 369 -17.41 2.07 -18.26
CA PHE A 369 -18.51 1.79 -17.32
C PHE A 369 -19.70 2.75 -17.53
N ASP A 370 -19.51 3.89 -18.17
CA ASP A 370 -20.61 4.67 -18.74
C ASP A 370 -21.13 3.98 -20.01
N PRO A 371 -22.44 3.57 -20.03
CA PRO A 371 -23.03 2.91 -21.19
C PRO A 371 -22.91 3.70 -22.50
N ALA A 372 -22.85 5.04 -22.43
CA ALA A 372 -22.70 5.91 -23.59
C ALA A 372 -21.32 5.80 -24.26
N LEU A 373 -20.31 5.28 -23.56
CA LEU A 373 -18.94 5.14 -24.05
C LEU A 373 -18.53 3.70 -24.32
N ARG A 374 -19.45 2.73 -24.24
CA ARG A 374 -19.15 1.33 -24.53
C ARG A 374 -18.74 1.13 -26.00
N GLY A 375 -17.92 0.10 -26.23
CA GLY A 375 -17.49 -0.27 -27.58
C GLY A 375 -16.21 0.41 -28.03
N GLY A 376 -15.33 0.80 -27.11
CA GLY A 376 -14.01 1.36 -27.40
C GLY A 376 -13.97 2.90 -27.42
N HIS A 377 -15.07 3.57 -27.13
CA HIS A 377 -15.12 5.05 -27.13
C HIS A 377 -14.46 5.67 -25.87
N GLY A 378 -14.26 4.89 -24.81
CA GLY A 378 -13.67 5.39 -23.57
C GLY A 378 -12.25 5.92 -23.74
N ILE A 379 -11.40 5.29 -24.56
CA ILE A 379 -10.02 5.73 -24.81
C ILE A 379 -10.00 7.08 -25.53
N ALA A 380 -10.82 7.24 -26.57
CA ALA A 380 -10.94 8.51 -27.30
C ALA A 380 -11.40 9.64 -26.38
N ARG A 381 -12.39 9.37 -25.51
CA ARG A 381 -12.89 10.33 -24.53
C ARG A 381 -11.84 10.67 -23.48
N ALA A 382 -11.07 9.69 -22.97
CA ALA A 382 -9.98 9.93 -22.04
C ALA A 382 -8.91 10.87 -22.65
N ARG A 383 -8.55 10.62 -23.89
CA ARG A 383 -7.60 11.45 -24.64
C ARG A 383 -8.12 12.88 -24.80
N GLU A 384 -9.35 13.06 -25.25
CA GLU A 384 -10.00 14.37 -25.39
C GLU A 384 -9.98 15.17 -24.08
N LEU A 385 -10.33 14.54 -22.95
CA LEU A 385 -10.35 15.19 -21.63
C LEU A 385 -8.95 15.59 -21.16
N LEU A 386 -7.93 14.85 -21.52
CA LEU A 386 -6.55 15.20 -21.26
C LEU A 386 -6.09 16.34 -22.18
N GLU A 387 -6.32 16.24 -23.48
CA GLU A 387 -5.88 17.17 -24.51
C GLU A 387 -6.55 18.55 -24.41
N SER A 388 -7.82 18.59 -24.03
CA SER A 388 -8.56 19.86 -23.80
C SER A 388 -8.15 20.59 -22.51
N GLY A 389 -7.33 19.98 -21.64
CA GLY A 389 -6.97 20.54 -20.34
C GLY A 389 -8.04 20.35 -19.25
N ALA A 390 -9.16 19.68 -19.56
CA ALA A 390 -10.22 19.42 -18.59
C ALA A 390 -9.73 18.57 -17.41
N ALA A 391 -8.87 17.57 -17.65
CA ALA A 391 -8.25 16.77 -16.62
C ALA A 391 -7.33 17.60 -15.70
N LEU A 392 -6.52 18.51 -16.25
CA LEU A 392 -5.69 19.43 -15.46
C LEU A 392 -6.54 20.36 -14.59
N ALA A 393 -7.58 20.95 -15.18
CA ALA A 393 -8.50 21.82 -14.43
C ALA A 393 -9.15 21.03 -13.27
N LYS A 394 -9.57 19.79 -13.52
CA LYS A 394 -10.13 18.93 -12.49
C LYS A 394 -9.11 18.59 -11.40
N MET A 395 -7.87 18.23 -11.76
CA MET A 395 -6.81 17.97 -10.78
C MET A 395 -6.57 19.17 -9.88
N ARG A 396 -6.53 20.38 -10.41
CA ARG A 396 -6.39 21.61 -9.63
C ARG A 396 -7.57 21.84 -8.67
N GLN A 397 -8.79 21.51 -9.09
CA GLN A 397 -9.97 21.55 -8.21
C GLN A 397 -9.85 20.55 -7.06
N LEU A 398 -9.41 19.32 -7.33
CA LEU A 398 -9.21 18.28 -6.31
C LEU A 398 -8.12 18.71 -5.31
N MET A 399 -6.98 19.22 -5.81
CA MET A 399 -5.90 19.74 -4.96
C MET A 399 -6.39 20.88 -4.07
N ALA A 400 -7.14 21.84 -4.62
CA ALA A 400 -7.69 22.96 -3.86
C ALA A 400 -8.69 22.49 -2.79
N ALA A 401 -9.56 21.54 -3.12
CA ALA A 401 -10.55 20.97 -2.20
C ALA A 401 -9.91 20.16 -1.07
N GLN A 402 -8.84 19.41 -1.36
CA GLN A 402 -8.10 18.66 -0.35
C GLN A 402 -7.20 19.54 0.53
N GLY A 403 -6.84 20.74 0.06
CA GLY A 403 -5.98 21.69 0.78
C GLY A 403 -4.49 21.50 0.51
N GLN A 404 -3.70 22.41 1.07
CA GLN A 404 -2.24 22.44 0.85
C GLN A 404 -1.54 21.17 1.36
N PRO A 405 -0.41 20.77 0.72
CA PRO A 405 0.41 19.68 1.23
C PRO A 405 0.97 20.04 2.62
N PRO A 406 1.23 19.05 3.48
CA PRO A 406 1.74 19.28 4.84
C PRO A 406 3.12 19.93 4.85
N GLU A 407 3.92 19.70 3.80
CA GLU A 407 5.26 20.26 3.64
C GLU A 407 5.57 20.52 2.16
N SER A 408 6.43 21.47 1.89
CA SER A 408 6.95 21.73 0.55
C SER A 408 8.03 20.70 0.23
N ALA A 409 7.90 20.00 -0.88
CA ALA A 409 8.88 19.03 -1.34
C ALA A 409 9.71 19.56 -2.51
N ALA A 410 11.00 19.20 -2.52
CA ALA A 410 11.92 19.47 -3.61
C ALA A 410 12.87 18.27 -3.78
N PRO A 411 13.53 18.10 -4.94
CA PRO A 411 14.50 17.02 -5.11
C PRO A 411 15.63 17.14 -4.09
N GLY A 412 16.11 16.00 -3.60
CA GLY A 412 17.26 15.95 -2.69
C GLY A 412 18.49 16.66 -3.25
N ASN A 413 19.28 17.30 -2.39
CA ASN A 413 20.44 18.09 -2.78
C ASN A 413 21.65 17.23 -3.18
N LEU A 414 21.76 16.01 -2.62
CA LEU A 414 22.80 15.05 -2.96
C LEU A 414 22.39 14.32 -4.24
N LYS A 415 23.29 14.35 -5.24
CA LYS A 415 23.00 13.84 -6.60
C LYS A 415 24.16 13.04 -7.13
N GLN A 416 23.88 11.91 -7.76
CA GLN A 416 24.86 11.12 -8.49
C GLN A 416 24.23 10.51 -9.74
N ASP A 417 24.93 10.68 -10.87
CA ASP A 417 24.59 9.98 -12.10
C ASP A 417 25.18 8.57 -12.09
N VAL A 418 24.36 7.62 -12.45
CA VAL A 418 24.76 6.23 -12.71
C VAL A 418 24.85 6.07 -14.22
N VAL A 419 26.04 5.73 -14.70
CA VAL A 419 26.38 5.79 -16.12
C VAL A 419 26.44 4.40 -16.76
N ALA A 420 26.35 4.38 -18.10
CA ALA A 420 26.49 3.17 -18.89
C ALA A 420 27.94 2.66 -18.84
N PRO A 421 28.18 1.36 -18.55
CA PRO A 421 29.52 0.78 -18.48
C PRO A 421 30.14 0.55 -19.88
N ARG A 422 29.37 0.59 -20.94
CA ARG A 422 29.79 0.36 -22.33
C ARG A 422 28.78 0.93 -23.33
N ASP A 423 29.21 1.04 -24.59
CA ASP A 423 28.32 1.37 -25.71
C ASP A 423 27.32 0.22 -25.95
N GLY A 424 26.12 0.57 -26.46
CA GLY A 424 25.11 -0.42 -26.84
C GLY A 424 23.69 0.11 -26.83
N VAL A 425 22.75 -0.82 -26.65
CA VAL A 425 21.31 -0.53 -26.52
C VAL A 425 20.82 -1.10 -25.20
N VAL A 426 19.96 -0.38 -24.51
CA VAL A 426 19.32 -0.88 -23.27
C VAL A 426 18.41 -2.05 -23.61
N GLY A 427 18.80 -3.26 -23.21
CA GLY A 427 18.03 -4.49 -23.47
C GLY A 427 17.06 -4.86 -22.37
N ALA A 428 17.35 -4.50 -21.11
CA ALA A 428 16.47 -4.76 -19.96
C ALA A 428 16.72 -3.76 -18.83
N ILE A 429 15.67 -3.52 -18.03
CA ILE A 429 15.74 -2.74 -16.77
C ILE A 429 15.11 -3.57 -15.65
N ASP A 430 15.87 -3.79 -14.57
CA ASP A 430 15.39 -4.47 -13.37
C ASP A 430 14.58 -3.50 -12.49
N CYS A 431 13.25 -3.59 -12.58
CA CYS A 431 12.32 -2.77 -11.81
C CYS A 431 12.52 -2.89 -10.30
N LEU A 432 12.82 -4.10 -9.80
CA LEU A 432 13.01 -4.33 -8.37
C LEU A 432 14.29 -3.66 -7.88
N ARG A 433 15.37 -3.75 -8.68
CA ARG A 433 16.64 -3.12 -8.34
C ARG A 433 16.53 -1.60 -8.34
N ILE A 434 15.93 -1.02 -9.37
CA ILE A 434 15.70 0.43 -9.47
C ILE A 434 14.82 0.92 -8.30
N ALA A 435 13.74 0.20 -7.99
CA ALA A 435 12.91 0.51 -6.82
C ALA A 435 13.71 0.47 -5.52
N ARG A 436 14.63 -0.49 -5.37
CA ARG A 436 15.48 -0.59 -4.18
C ARG A 436 16.51 0.54 -4.08
N VAL A 437 17.11 0.97 -5.20
CA VAL A 437 17.98 2.17 -5.24
C VAL A 437 17.23 3.40 -4.73
N ALA A 438 16.02 3.65 -5.25
CA ALA A 438 15.19 4.78 -4.83
C ALA A 438 14.82 4.72 -3.34
N ARG A 439 14.50 3.53 -2.82
CA ARG A 439 14.22 3.35 -1.39
C ARG A 439 15.43 3.57 -0.50
N LEU A 440 16.60 3.09 -0.90
CA LEU A 440 17.84 3.31 -0.17
C LEU A 440 18.27 4.78 -0.19
N ALA A 441 17.84 5.55 -1.19
CA ALA A 441 18.02 6.99 -1.25
C ALA A 441 17.14 7.78 -0.26
N GLY A 442 16.17 7.13 0.41
CA GLY A 442 15.30 7.72 1.42
C GLY A 442 13.81 7.69 1.11
N ALA A 443 13.41 7.36 -0.13
CA ALA A 443 12.00 7.30 -0.53
C ALA A 443 11.25 6.14 0.18
N PRO A 444 9.99 6.30 0.61
CA PRO A 444 9.11 7.47 0.44
C PRO A 444 9.14 8.45 1.61
N ILE A 445 9.91 8.18 2.68
CA ILE A 445 9.94 8.99 3.91
C ILE A 445 10.45 10.39 3.58
N ASP A 446 11.60 10.46 2.88
CA ASP A 446 12.08 11.69 2.27
C ASP A 446 11.37 11.86 0.91
N LYS A 447 10.50 12.87 0.82
CA LYS A 447 9.71 13.16 -0.39
C LYS A 447 10.58 13.53 -1.59
N GLY A 448 11.76 14.10 -1.35
CA GLY A 448 12.70 14.53 -2.39
C GLY A 448 13.64 13.44 -2.88
N ALA A 449 13.68 12.30 -2.17
CA ALA A 449 14.55 11.18 -2.52
C ALA A 449 13.97 10.33 -3.67
N GLY A 450 14.87 9.73 -4.45
CA GLY A 450 14.45 8.83 -5.52
C GLY A 450 15.44 8.70 -6.66
N VAL A 451 14.91 8.25 -7.79
CA VAL A 451 15.67 8.02 -9.03
C VAL A 451 14.96 8.70 -10.19
N ASP A 452 15.69 9.41 -11.04
CA ASP A 452 15.21 9.99 -12.30
C ASP A 452 15.87 9.27 -13.48
N LEU A 453 15.08 8.54 -14.26
CA LEU A 453 15.53 7.73 -15.40
C LEU A 453 15.75 8.61 -16.63
N PHE A 454 16.87 8.42 -17.32
CA PHE A 454 17.19 9.08 -18.58
C PHE A 454 17.06 8.14 -19.78
N LYS A 455 17.10 6.83 -19.52
CA LYS A 455 17.07 5.80 -20.56
C LYS A 455 15.98 4.76 -20.30
N LYS A 456 15.41 4.27 -21.38
CA LYS A 456 14.38 3.21 -21.44
C LYS A 456 14.89 2.02 -22.25
N ILE A 457 14.18 0.89 -22.19
CA ILE A 457 14.46 -0.27 -23.04
C ILE A 457 14.34 0.15 -24.52
N GLY A 458 15.35 -0.19 -25.30
CA GLY A 458 15.48 0.19 -26.72
C GLY A 458 16.33 1.44 -26.97
N ASP A 459 16.64 2.24 -25.94
CA ASP A 459 17.45 3.45 -26.13
C ASP A 459 18.92 3.10 -26.38
N PRO A 460 19.57 3.78 -27.35
CA PRO A 460 21.02 3.71 -27.52
C PRO A 460 21.73 4.42 -26.37
N VAL A 461 22.88 3.90 -25.99
CA VAL A 461 23.74 4.47 -24.93
C VAL A 461 25.20 4.40 -25.35
N ALA A 462 25.95 5.46 -25.04
CA ALA A 462 27.40 5.49 -25.10
C ALA A 462 28.01 5.19 -23.73
N GLN A 463 29.24 4.65 -23.70
CA GLN A 463 29.97 4.45 -22.46
C GLN A 463 30.12 5.80 -21.70
N GLY A 464 29.79 5.79 -20.42
CA GLY A 464 29.82 7.00 -19.58
C GLY A 464 28.55 7.87 -19.68
N GLU A 465 27.62 7.57 -20.58
CA GLU A 465 26.35 8.30 -20.69
C GLU A 465 25.43 8.00 -19.49
N PRO A 466 24.76 9.01 -18.88
CA PRO A 466 23.88 8.80 -17.75
C PRO A 466 22.66 7.91 -18.08
N LEU A 467 22.47 6.85 -17.31
CA LEU A 467 21.28 5.98 -17.35
C LEU A 467 20.17 6.53 -16.46
N TYR A 468 20.56 6.98 -15.29
CA TYR A 468 19.66 7.61 -14.32
C TYR A 468 20.43 8.44 -13.29
N ARG A 469 19.70 9.30 -12.56
CA ARG A 469 20.22 10.10 -11.44
C ARG A 469 19.57 9.71 -10.13
N ILE A 470 20.38 9.52 -9.09
CA ILE A 470 19.94 9.32 -7.72
C ILE A 470 19.82 10.70 -7.05
N PHE A 471 18.74 10.89 -6.26
CA PHE A 471 18.52 12.05 -5.40
C PHE A 471 18.36 11.58 -3.96
N ALA A 472 19.03 12.22 -3.00
CA ALA A 472 18.85 11.99 -1.58
C ALA A 472 19.04 13.31 -0.80
N ALA A 473 18.44 13.40 0.40
CA ALA A 473 18.62 14.53 1.31
C ALA A 473 19.72 14.24 2.35
N PHE A 474 19.86 12.98 2.76
CA PHE A 474 20.75 12.57 3.84
C PHE A 474 21.96 11.79 3.32
N GLU A 475 23.13 12.10 3.85
CA GLU A 475 24.39 11.49 3.44
C GLU A 475 24.42 9.96 3.61
N ALA A 476 23.82 9.43 4.69
CA ALA A 476 23.78 7.99 4.93
C ALA A 476 22.98 7.27 3.84
N ASP A 477 21.79 7.77 3.50
CA ASP A 477 20.92 7.20 2.47
C ASP A 477 21.55 7.33 1.09
N PHE A 478 22.20 8.47 0.83
CA PHE A 478 22.97 8.69 -0.41
C PHE A 478 24.07 7.65 -0.58
N ARG A 479 24.86 7.39 0.46
CA ARG A 479 25.92 6.36 0.43
C ARG A 479 25.36 4.96 0.24
N PHE A 480 24.27 4.62 0.91
CA PHE A 480 23.64 3.29 0.74
C PHE A 480 23.13 3.09 -0.67
N SER A 481 22.42 4.07 -1.23
CA SER A 481 21.85 3.97 -2.57
C SER A 481 22.94 3.93 -3.65
N THR A 482 23.94 4.80 -3.57
CA THR A 482 25.05 4.88 -4.55
C THR A 482 25.93 3.64 -4.51
N ARG A 483 26.25 3.11 -3.32
CA ARG A 483 26.96 1.84 -3.18
C ARG A 483 26.17 0.69 -3.78
N PHE A 484 24.88 0.60 -3.48
CA PHE A 484 24.02 -0.46 -4.04
C PHE A 484 23.92 -0.37 -5.57
N ALA A 485 23.86 0.85 -6.13
CA ALA A 485 23.87 1.08 -7.56
C ALA A 485 25.21 0.71 -8.22
N ALA A 486 26.34 0.91 -7.52
CA ALA A 486 27.68 0.51 -7.98
C ALA A 486 27.84 -1.01 -8.06
N ASP A 487 27.26 -1.77 -7.12
CA ASP A 487 27.26 -3.25 -7.15
C ASP A 487 26.42 -3.82 -8.30
N GLY A 488 25.66 -2.97 -9.01
CA GLY A 488 24.85 -3.29 -10.19
C GLY A 488 23.82 -2.20 -10.44
N ASN A 489 23.89 -1.61 -11.62
CA ASN A 489 23.05 -0.43 -11.95
C ASN A 489 21.60 -0.74 -12.33
N GLY A 490 21.22 -2.02 -12.47
CA GLY A 490 19.86 -2.42 -12.83
C GLY A 490 19.56 -2.39 -14.34
N PHE A 491 20.55 -2.05 -15.19
CA PHE A 491 20.41 -2.01 -16.64
C PHE A 491 21.23 -3.13 -17.29
N SER A 492 20.66 -3.81 -18.25
CA SER A 492 21.37 -4.71 -19.17
C SER A 492 21.58 -4.02 -20.50
N ILE A 493 22.85 -3.82 -20.89
CA ILE A 493 23.19 -3.19 -22.15
C ILE A 493 23.64 -4.27 -23.12
N GLN A 494 23.00 -4.34 -24.30
CA GLN A 494 23.35 -5.25 -25.38
C GLN A 494 24.29 -4.53 -26.36
N GLY A 495 25.33 -5.23 -26.82
CA GLY A 495 26.21 -4.67 -27.86
C GLY A 495 25.42 -4.43 -29.15
N ILE A 496 25.80 -3.40 -29.90
CA ILE A 496 25.33 -3.20 -31.25
C ILE A 496 26.01 -4.30 -32.10
N SER A 497 25.23 -5.28 -32.54
CA SER A 497 25.71 -6.37 -33.44
C SER A 497 25.91 -5.85 -34.86
#